data_bfc87cb8db9b73a343165d98b508d8a4
#
_entry.id   bfc87cb8db9b73a343165d98b508d8a4
#
_cell.length_a   1.000
_cell.length_b   1.000
_cell.length_c   1.000
_cell.angle_alpha   90.00
_cell.angle_beta   90.00
_cell.angle_gamma   90.00
#
_symmetry.space_group_name_H-M   'P 1'
#
loop_
_entity.id
_entity.type
_entity.pdbx_description
1 polymer ?
#
loop_
_entity_poly.entity_id
_entity_poly.type
_entity_poly.pdbx_seq_one_letter_code
_entity_poly.pdbx_strand_id
1 'polypeptide(L)'
;MTRHTPSRTRETIEQLLSAIESRDLRAVERYLHPDVVWQNVPHPPTLGRQAVTELLANVLCWSDQVRWDILSSAASGETGWYERVDRFWMAGEEHAVHCNGVFEVDAGTQMVRSVRDYVDLGEWRSRIEPVMTQLASRPASEVVARHLDAVRRCDPVAMAADYGLHAVLQRPGRAYAGWAAIADYFDTVPTRLGDAEVLFEHIEPLGEDQARVAWRIAAPGGASHSGIDTFSVLAGRITHQLTELHSEDF
;
A
#
# COMPACT_ATOMS: atom_id res chain seq x y z
N MET A 1 -22.67 35.94 -0.43
CA MET A 1 -22.21 34.56 -0.54
C MET A 1 -21.24 34.34 0.60
N THR A 2 -21.69 33.78 1.70
CA THR A 2 -20.83 33.36 2.85
C THR A 2 -20.00 32.18 2.40
N ARG A 3 -18.67 32.35 2.31
CA ARG A 3 -17.74 31.23 2.14
C ARG A 3 -17.87 30.36 3.39
N HIS A 4 -18.52 29.22 3.28
CA HIS A 4 -18.53 28.22 4.34
C HIS A 4 -17.07 27.72 4.46
N THR A 5 -16.41 28.07 5.56
CA THR A 5 -15.13 27.43 5.95
C THR A 5 -15.46 25.96 6.20
N PRO A 6 -14.76 25.00 5.57
CA PRO A 6 -14.99 23.60 5.85
C PRO A 6 -14.85 23.35 7.35
N SER A 7 -15.70 22.48 7.91
CA SER A 7 -15.51 22.08 9.31
C SER A 7 -14.22 21.26 9.42
N ARG A 8 -13.50 21.38 10.53
CA ARG A 8 -12.28 20.57 10.81
C ARG A 8 -12.54 19.07 10.66
N THR A 9 -13.73 18.62 11.05
CA THR A 9 -14.20 17.24 10.87
C THR A 9 -14.16 16.84 9.41
N ARG A 10 -14.70 17.67 8.50
CA ARG A 10 -14.66 17.43 7.05
C ARG A 10 -13.23 17.35 6.54
N GLU A 11 -12.39 18.31 6.91
CA GLU A 11 -10.98 18.34 6.49
C GLU A 11 -10.22 17.08 6.91
N THR A 12 -10.38 16.63 8.17
CA THR A 12 -9.74 15.41 8.67
C THR A 12 -10.18 14.17 7.89
N ILE A 13 -11.48 14.03 7.61
CA ILE A 13 -12.00 12.89 6.86
C ILE A 13 -11.47 12.93 5.42
N GLU A 14 -11.51 14.06 4.74
CA GLU A 14 -11.03 14.21 3.37
C GLU A 14 -9.51 13.95 3.27
N GLN A 15 -8.74 14.31 4.28
CA GLN A 15 -7.32 13.99 4.37
C GLN A 15 -7.08 12.49 4.56
N LEU A 16 -7.89 11.79 5.39
CA LEU A 16 -7.83 10.34 5.50
C LEU A 16 -8.15 9.66 4.16
N LEU A 17 -9.25 10.10 3.48
CA LEU A 17 -9.62 9.55 2.18
C LEU A 17 -8.51 9.75 1.13
N SER A 18 -7.91 10.94 1.10
CA SER A 18 -6.76 11.22 0.22
C SER A 18 -5.53 10.37 0.54
N ALA A 19 -5.27 10.13 1.84
CA ALA A 19 -4.19 9.24 2.25
C ALA A 19 -4.42 7.78 1.80
N ILE A 20 -5.67 7.31 1.85
CA ILE A 20 -6.05 5.99 1.33
C ILE A 20 -5.85 5.94 -0.19
N GLU A 21 -6.27 6.96 -0.94
CA GLU A 21 -6.07 7.04 -2.39
C GLU A 21 -4.59 7.05 -2.78
N SER A 22 -3.72 7.67 -1.95
CA SER A 22 -2.27 7.66 -2.17
C SER A 22 -1.61 6.29 -1.90
N ARG A 23 -2.32 5.36 -1.27
CA ARG A 23 -1.83 4.03 -0.86
C ARG A 23 -0.65 4.08 0.11
N ASP A 24 -0.38 5.23 0.71
CA ASP A 24 0.65 5.38 1.75
C ASP A 24 0.06 5.05 3.12
N LEU A 25 0.30 3.83 3.60
CA LEU A 25 -0.18 3.36 4.90
C LEU A 25 0.32 4.23 6.07
N ARG A 26 1.50 4.83 5.96
CA ARG A 26 2.04 5.76 6.98
C ARG A 26 1.22 7.05 7.03
N ALA A 27 0.78 7.54 5.85
CA ALA A 27 -0.12 8.68 5.79
C ALA A 27 -1.49 8.35 6.39
N VAL A 28 -2.04 7.18 6.09
CA VAL A 28 -3.29 6.68 6.67
C VAL A 28 -3.20 6.64 8.19
N GLU A 29 -2.16 6.05 8.75
CA GLU A 29 -1.98 5.93 10.21
C GLU A 29 -1.98 7.28 10.94
N ARG A 30 -1.50 8.36 10.31
CA ARG A 30 -1.49 9.70 10.92
C ARG A 30 -2.89 10.27 11.17
N TYR A 31 -3.88 9.84 10.41
CA TYR A 31 -5.27 10.30 10.56
C TYR A 31 -6.14 9.36 11.40
N LEU A 32 -5.65 8.16 11.74
CA LEU A 32 -6.36 7.20 12.57
C LEU A 32 -6.04 7.39 14.05
N HIS A 33 -7.07 7.49 14.89
CA HIS A 33 -6.90 7.48 16.33
C HIS A 33 -6.24 6.16 16.80
N PRO A 34 -5.39 6.13 17.85
CA PRO A 34 -4.82 4.87 18.37
C PRO A 34 -5.88 3.78 18.63
N ASP A 35 -7.03 4.17 19.18
CA ASP A 35 -8.15 3.28 19.51
C ASP A 35 -9.26 3.32 18.43
N VAL A 36 -8.91 3.55 17.17
CA VAL A 36 -9.89 3.61 16.09
C VAL A 36 -10.68 2.31 15.97
N VAL A 37 -11.98 2.44 15.65
CA VAL A 37 -12.87 1.33 15.34
C VAL A 37 -13.30 1.44 13.88
N TRP A 38 -13.00 0.44 13.05
CA TRP A 38 -13.43 0.38 11.65
C TRP A 38 -14.33 -0.83 11.43
N GLN A 39 -15.51 -0.59 10.94
CA GLN A 39 -16.47 -1.65 10.67
C GLN A 39 -17.00 -1.58 9.23
N ASN A 40 -16.80 -2.64 8.47
CA ASN A 40 -17.52 -2.89 7.22
C ASN A 40 -18.80 -3.65 7.57
N VAL A 41 -19.91 -2.92 7.68
CA VAL A 41 -21.20 -3.48 8.13
C VAL A 41 -21.71 -4.54 7.12
N PRO A 42 -22.16 -5.73 7.58
CA PRO A 42 -22.45 -6.17 8.95
C PRO A 42 -21.32 -6.96 9.63
N HIS A 43 -20.09 -6.93 9.12
CA HIS A 43 -18.98 -7.68 9.70
C HIS A 43 -18.61 -7.14 11.10
N PRO A 44 -17.97 -7.96 11.95
CA PRO A 44 -17.42 -7.49 13.22
C PRO A 44 -16.46 -6.32 13.02
N PRO A 45 -16.39 -5.37 13.97
CA PRO A 45 -15.46 -4.25 13.87
C PRO A 45 -14.00 -4.68 14.06
N THR A 46 -13.10 -4.01 13.35
CA THR A 46 -11.66 -4.06 13.55
C THR A 46 -11.25 -2.98 14.54
N LEU A 47 -10.47 -3.31 15.56
CA LEU A 47 -10.15 -2.46 16.69
C LEU A 47 -8.67 -2.07 16.72
N GLY A 48 -8.40 -0.79 16.88
CA GLY A 48 -7.06 -0.23 17.02
C GLY A 48 -6.38 0.08 15.69
N ARG A 49 -5.50 1.09 15.70
CA ARG A 49 -4.84 1.62 14.51
C ARG A 49 -4.12 0.55 13.71
N GLN A 50 -3.32 -0.28 14.38
CA GLN A 50 -2.55 -1.32 13.70
C GLN A 50 -3.45 -2.27 12.92
N ALA A 51 -4.46 -2.84 13.57
CA ALA A 51 -5.37 -3.80 12.92
C ALA A 51 -6.19 -3.15 11.77
N VAL A 52 -6.56 -1.87 11.91
CA VAL A 52 -7.23 -1.12 10.84
C VAL A 52 -6.28 -0.85 9.68
N THR A 53 -5.01 -0.53 9.94
CA THR A 53 -4.00 -0.39 8.88
C THR A 53 -3.80 -1.73 8.14
N GLU A 54 -3.77 -2.85 8.86
CA GLU A 54 -3.71 -4.20 8.27
C GLU A 54 -4.94 -4.52 7.41
N LEU A 55 -6.14 -4.15 7.87
CA LEU A 55 -7.37 -4.30 7.11
C LEU A 55 -7.30 -3.53 5.78
N LEU A 56 -6.89 -2.27 5.82
CA LEU A 56 -6.77 -1.42 4.63
C LEU A 56 -5.65 -1.92 3.69
N ALA A 57 -4.52 -2.34 4.24
CA ALA A 57 -3.40 -2.89 3.48
C ALA A 57 -3.81 -4.10 2.62
N ASN A 58 -4.75 -4.93 3.10
CA ASN A 58 -5.26 -6.08 2.36
C ASN A 58 -5.92 -5.72 1.02
N VAL A 59 -6.33 -4.47 0.82
CA VAL A 59 -6.88 -3.99 -0.45
C VAL A 59 -5.90 -3.05 -1.15
N LEU A 60 -5.37 -2.07 -0.42
CA LEU A 60 -4.55 -1.00 -0.99
C LEU A 60 -3.27 -1.51 -1.64
N CYS A 61 -2.61 -2.51 -1.04
CA CYS A 61 -1.38 -3.08 -1.59
C CYS A 61 -1.58 -3.92 -2.85
N TRP A 62 -2.81 -4.41 -3.13
CA TRP A 62 -3.13 -5.10 -4.37
C TRP A 62 -3.47 -4.15 -5.52
N SER A 63 -3.82 -2.91 -5.19
CA SER A 63 -4.28 -1.94 -6.15
C SER A 63 -3.11 -1.17 -6.76
N ASP A 64 -3.10 -0.99 -8.07
CA ASP A 64 -2.17 -0.11 -8.78
C ASP A 64 -2.59 1.35 -8.63
N GLN A 65 -3.90 1.58 -8.49
CA GLN A 65 -4.52 2.87 -8.21
C GLN A 65 -5.76 2.68 -7.35
N VAL A 66 -6.05 3.68 -6.51
CA VAL A 66 -7.28 3.77 -5.71
C VAL A 66 -7.89 5.14 -5.90
N ARG A 67 -9.22 5.22 -6.04
CA ARG A 67 -9.96 6.47 -6.08
C ARG A 67 -11.32 6.30 -5.40
N TRP A 68 -11.67 7.24 -4.55
CA TRP A 68 -12.94 7.27 -3.86
C TRP A 68 -13.77 8.43 -4.38
N ASP A 69 -14.65 8.14 -5.35
CA ASP A 69 -15.55 9.13 -5.93
C ASP A 69 -16.65 9.50 -4.95
N ILE A 70 -16.57 10.67 -4.35
CA ILE A 70 -17.56 11.19 -3.41
C ILE A 70 -18.77 11.71 -4.21
N LEU A 71 -19.91 11.04 -4.07
CA LEU A 71 -21.17 11.42 -4.72
C LEU A 71 -21.91 12.49 -3.90
N SER A 72 -21.95 12.32 -2.59
CA SER A 72 -22.51 13.29 -1.67
C SER A 72 -21.83 13.22 -0.31
N SER A 73 -21.81 14.34 0.43
CA SER A 73 -21.25 14.35 1.78
C SER A 73 -21.89 15.44 2.64
N ALA A 74 -21.95 15.14 3.95
CA ALA A 74 -22.37 16.11 4.97
C ALA A 74 -21.47 15.96 6.20
N ALA A 75 -21.33 17.00 7.00
CA ALA A 75 -20.66 16.96 8.29
C ALA A 75 -21.38 17.83 9.30
N SER A 76 -21.52 17.34 10.54
CA SER A 76 -22.12 18.06 11.66
C SER A 76 -21.44 17.64 12.96
N GLY A 77 -20.91 18.61 13.72
CA GLY A 77 -20.15 18.34 14.92
C GLY A 77 -18.91 17.48 14.59
N GLU A 78 -18.78 16.36 15.29
CA GLU A 78 -17.70 15.38 15.13
C GLU A 78 -17.98 14.31 14.07
N THR A 79 -19.14 14.33 13.40
CA THR A 79 -19.57 13.27 12.48
C THR A 79 -19.62 13.75 11.04
N GLY A 80 -19.15 12.90 10.12
CA GLY A 80 -19.28 13.09 8.67
C GLY A 80 -19.91 11.86 8.00
N TRP A 81 -20.68 12.11 6.94
CA TRP A 81 -21.34 11.11 6.10
C TRP A 81 -20.88 11.27 4.67
N TYR A 82 -20.50 10.17 4.04
CA TYR A 82 -19.95 10.15 2.68
C TYR A 82 -20.57 9.01 1.89
N GLU A 83 -21.40 9.37 0.91
CA GLU A 83 -21.83 8.46 -0.15
C GLU A 83 -20.75 8.47 -1.22
N ARG A 84 -20.23 7.30 -1.60
CA ARG A 84 -19.08 7.21 -2.50
C ARG A 84 -19.09 5.92 -3.33
N VAL A 85 -18.31 5.94 -4.39
CA VAL A 85 -17.92 4.74 -5.13
C VAL A 85 -16.43 4.52 -4.91
N ASP A 86 -16.08 3.41 -4.27
CA ASP A 86 -14.70 3.02 -4.04
C ASP A 86 -14.20 2.27 -5.28
N ARG A 87 -13.20 2.83 -5.96
CA ARG A 87 -12.61 2.28 -7.18
C ARG A 87 -11.21 1.80 -6.90
N PHE A 88 -10.92 0.58 -7.33
CA PHE A 88 -9.63 -0.07 -7.22
C PHE A 88 -9.19 -0.57 -8.59
N TRP A 89 -7.99 -0.23 -9.02
CA TRP A 89 -7.38 -0.83 -10.22
C TRP A 89 -6.48 -1.96 -9.77
N MET A 90 -6.84 -3.19 -10.14
CA MET A 90 -6.14 -4.43 -9.79
C MET A 90 -5.95 -5.26 -11.04
N ALA A 91 -4.74 -5.77 -11.26
CA ALA A 91 -4.41 -6.57 -12.44
C ALA A 91 -4.76 -5.88 -13.79
N GLY A 92 -4.66 -4.56 -13.84
CA GLY A 92 -4.95 -3.75 -15.03
C GLY A 92 -6.43 -3.44 -15.28
N GLU A 93 -7.35 -3.88 -14.41
CA GLU A 93 -8.80 -3.66 -14.53
C GLU A 93 -9.34 -2.81 -13.38
N GLU A 94 -10.37 -2.00 -13.67
CA GLU A 94 -11.10 -1.21 -12.67
C GLU A 94 -12.20 -2.05 -12.01
N HIS A 95 -12.21 -2.05 -10.68
CA HIS A 95 -13.24 -2.67 -9.85
C HIS A 95 -13.88 -1.59 -8.96
N ALA A 96 -15.18 -1.43 -9.06
CA ALA A 96 -15.93 -0.39 -8.35
C ALA A 96 -16.95 -1.00 -7.39
N VAL A 97 -17.06 -0.42 -6.19
CA VAL A 97 -17.99 -0.85 -5.14
C VAL A 97 -18.66 0.38 -4.52
N HIS A 98 -19.98 0.35 -4.39
CA HIS A 98 -20.73 1.40 -3.71
C HIS A 98 -20.61 1.28 -2.20
N CYS A 99 -20.43 2.42 -1.55
CA CYS A 99 -20.26 2.49 -0.11
C CYS A 99 -20.86 3.78 0.46
N ASN A 100 -21.46 3.67 1.65
CA ASN A 100 -21.85 4.80 2.49
C ASN A 100 -21.05 4.74 3.79
N GLY A 101 -20.14 5.70 4.00
CA GLY A 101 -19.31 5.78 5.19
C GLY A 101 -19.82 6.80 6.20
N VAL A 102 -19.84 6.40 7.48
CA VAL A 102 -20.06 7.29 8.62
C VAL A 102 -18.77 7.37 9.42
N PHE A 103 -18.20 8.56 9.52
CA PHE A 103 -16.93 8.83 10.16
C PHE A 103 -17.15 9.65 11.43
N GLU A 104 -16.46 9.32 12.50
CA GLU A 104 -16.41 10.12 13.73
C GLU A 104 -14.98 10.57 13.99
N VAL A 105 -14.80 11.88 14.16
CA VAL A 105 -13.50 12.52 14.44
C VAL A 105 -13.46 12.92 15.91
N ASP A 106 -12.38 12.60 16.59
CA ASP A 106 -12.14 13.05 17.96
C ASP A 106 -11.80 14.54 17.98
N ALA A 107 -12.55 15.33 18.75
CA ALA A 107 -12.39 16.79 18.81
C ALA A 107 -11.04 17.23 19.39
N GLY A 108 -10.45 16.44 20.28
CA GLY A 108 -9.19 16.77 20.95
C GLY A 108 -7.97 16.50 20.10
N THR A 109 -7.93 15.34 19.47
CA THR A 109 -6.79 14.87 18.64
C THR A 109 -6.93 15.21 17.17
N GLN A 110 -8.15 15.51 16.71
CA GLN A 110 -8.48 15.69 15.27
C GLN A 110 -8.13 14.44 14.42
N MET A 111 -8.26 13.25 15.00
CA MET A 111 -8.07 11.96 14.34
C MET A 111 -9.40 11.24 14.20
N VAL A 112 -9.52 10.40 13.16
CA VAL A 112 -10.70 9.57 12.94
C VAL A 112 -10.71 8.43 13.98
N ARG A 113 -11.73 8.41 14.83
CA ARG A 113 -11.89 7.42 15.91
C ARG A 113 -12.87 6.31 15.59
N SER A 114 -13.77 6.52 14.63
CA SER A 114 -14.74 5.51 14.23
C SER A 114 -15.07 5.64 12.76
N VAL A 115 -15.16 4.51 12.06
CA VAL A 115 -15.67 4.40 10.71
C VAL A 115 -16.66 3.25 10.64
N ARG A 116 -17.82 3.50 10.07
CA ARG A 116 -18.82 2.49 9.73
C ARG A 116 -19.10 2.59 8.24
N ASP A 117 -18.59 1.63 7.49
CA ASP A 117 -18.80 1.52 6.06
C ASP A 117 -19.93 0.54 5.75
N TYR A 118 -20.95 1.03 5.05
CA TYR A 118 -22.08 0.24 4.54
C TYR A 118 -21.77 -0.09 3.07
N VAL A 119 -20.92 -1.09 2.89
CA VAL A 119 -20.42 -1.53 1.59
C VAL A 119 -21.46 -2.41 0.90
N ASP A 120 -21.62 -2.29 -0.41
CA ASP A 120 -22.35 -3.29 -1.18
C ASP A 120 -21.57 -4.60 -1.23
N LEU A 121 -21.93 -5.53 -0.35
CA LEU A 121 -21.27 -6.84 -0.24
C LEU A 121 -21.49 -7.73 -1.48
N GLY A 122 -22.54 -7.48 -2.25
CA GLY A 122 -22.79 -8.20 -3.51
C GLY A 122 -21.77 -7.79 -4.56
N GLU A 123 -21.52 -6.48 -4.72
CA GLU A 123 -20.48 -5.96 -5.59
C GLU A 123 -19.08 -6.38 -5.11
N TRP A 124 -18.81 -6.30 -3.80
CA TRP A 124 -17.52 -6.72 -3.24
C TRP A 124 -17.20 -8.18 -3.59
N ARG A 125 -18.12 -9.11 -3.28
CA ARG A 125 -17.94 -10.54 -3.51
C ARG A 125 -17.83 -10.91 -4.99
N SER A 126 -18.51 -10.18 -5.85
CA SER A 126 -18.51 -10.48 -7.28
C SER A 126 -17.37 -9.80 -8.05
N ARG A 127 -16.85 -8.68 -7.58
CA ARG A 127 -15.88 -7.86 -8.33
C ARG A 127 -14.50 -7.81 -7.68
N ILE A 128 -14.39 -7.75 -6.35
CA ILE A 128 -13.12 -7.55 -5.64
C ILE A 128 -12.53 -8.86 -5.13
N GLU A 129 -13.32 -9.65 -4.40
CA GLU A 129 -12.85 -10.86 -3.73
C GLU A 129 -12.21 -11.89 -4.69
N PRO A 130 -12.77 -12.15 -5.90
CA PRO A 130 -12.14 -13.08 -6.85
C PRO A 130 -10.76 -12.63 -7.31
N VAL A 131 -10.60 -11.34 -7.62
CA VAL A 131 -9.34 -10.77 -8.07
C VAL A 131 -8.28 -10.78 -6.96
N MET A 132 -8.67 -10.44 -5.73
CA MET A 132 -7.77 -10.54 -4.58
C MET A 132 -7.30 -11.99 -4.35
N THR A 133 -8.20 -12.96 -4.49
CA THR A 133 -7.86 -14.40 -4.39
C THR A 133 -6.85 -14.81 -5.46
N GLN A 134 -7.06 -14.36 -6.71
CA GLN A 134 -6.11 -14.60 -7.79
C GLN A 134 -4.75 -13.97 -7.51
N LEU A 135 -4.72 -12.71 -7.07
CA LEU A 135 -3.48 -12.00 -6.75
C LEU A 135 -2.73 -12.66 -5.59
N ALA A 136 -3.44 -13.19 -4.60
CA ALA A 136 -2.85 -13.91 -3.47
C ALA A 136 -2.25 -15.28 -3.85
N SER A 137 -2.67 -15.87 -4.97
CA SER A 137 -2.18 -17.17 -5.46
C SER A 137 -1.03 -17.07 -6.46
N ARG A 138 -0.54 -15.86 -6.76
CA ARG A 138 0.57 -15.67 -7.72
C ARG A 138 1.86 -16.31 -7.22
N PRO A 139 2.61 -17.00 -8.12
CA PRO A 139 3.92 -17.54 -7.78
C PRO A 139 4.94 -16.42 -7.52
N ALA A 140 6.01 -16.75 -6.80
CA ALA A 140 7.04 -15.78 -6.45
C ALA A 140 7.64 -15.06 -7.66
N SER A 141 7.83 -15.75 -8.78
CA SER A 141 8.36 -15.15 -10.01
C SER A 141 7.51 -14.01 -10.57
N GLU A 142 6.18 -14.11 -10.49
CA GLU A 142 5.27 -13.05 -10.94
C GLU A 142 5.28 -11.85 -9.99
N VAL A 143 5.27 -12.11 -8.67
CA VAL A 143 5.35 -11.04 -7.65
C VAL A 143 6.66 -10.28 -7.79
N VAL A 144 7.77 -11.00 -7.94
CA VAL A 144 9.10 -10.41 -8.12
C VAL A 144 9.15 -9.62 -9.44
N ALA A 145 8.61 -10.14 -10.55
CA ALA A 145 8.59 -9.42 -11.83
C ALA A 145 7.87 -8.06 -11.71
N ARG A 146 6.73 -8.02 -11.02
CA ARG A 146 6.00 -6.77 -10.74
C ARG A 146 6.84 -5.81 -9.90
N HIS A 147 7.49 -6.30 -8.85
CA HIS A 147 8.36 -5.52 -7.99
C HIS A 147 9.54 -4.91 -8.77
N LEU A 148 10.24 -5.72 -9.59
CA LEU A 148 11.35 -5.24 -10.42
C LEU A 148 10.90 -4.18 -11.44
N ASP A 149 9.68 -4.29 -11.94
CA ASP A 149 9.11 -3.29 -12.83
C ASP A 149 8.83 -1.96 -12.10
N ALA A 150 8.37 -2.00 -10.84
CA ALA A 150 8.26 -0.82 -9.99
C ALA A 150 9.63 -0.16 -9.73
N VAL A 151 10.68 -0.97 -9.51
CA VAL A 151 12.06 -0.47 -9.36
C VAL A 151 12.54 0.22 -10.64
N ARG A 152 12.30 -0.36 -11.84
CA ARG A 152 12.66 0.28 -13.12
C ARG A 152 11.95 1.61 -13.33
N ARG A 153 10.72 1.74 -12.88
CA ARG A 153 9.95 2.99 -12.97
C ARG A 153 10.30 4.00 -11.89
N CYS A 154 11.20 3.66 -10.96
CA CYS A 154 11.51 4.48 -9.79
C CYS A 154 10.25 4.91 -9.03
N ASP A 155 9.28 3.99 -8.82
CA ASP A 155 8.02 4.22 -8.12
C ASP A 155 8.07 3.64 -6.68
N PRO A 156 8.43 4.45 -5.65
CA PRO A 156 8.60 3.96 -4.28
C PRO A 156 7.33 3.35 -3.68
N VAL A 157 6.16 3.92 -4.03
CA VAL A 157 4.88 3.42 -3.53
C VAL A 157 4.59 2.03 -4.09
N ALA A 158 4.81 1.84 -5.39
CA ALA A 158 4.65 0.54 -6.02
C ALA A 158 5.69 -0.48 -5.54
N MET A 159 6.96 -0.07 -5.30
CA MET A 159 7.99 -0.94 -4.73
C MET A 159 7.57 -1.46 -3.35
N ALA A 160 7.09 -0.58 -2.47
CA ALA A 160 6.66 -0.95 -1.12
C ALA A 160 5.37 -1.79 -1.13
N ALA A 161 4.47 -1.57 -2.09
CA ALA A 161 3.19 -2.25 -2.18
C ALA A 161 3.30 -3.77 -2.34
N ASP A 162 4.40 -4.28 -2.87
CA ASP A 162 4.62 -5.72 -3.05
C ASP A 162 5.00 -6.45 -1.75
N TYR A 163 5.31 -5.71 -0.67
CA TYR A 163 5.72 -6.30 0.61
C TYR A 163 4.54 -6.50 1.56
N GLY A 164 4.61 -7.58 2.33
CA GLY A 164 3.72 -7.80 3.47
C GLY A 164 4.03 -6.84 4.62
N LEU A 165 3.06 -6.62 5.50
CA LEU A 165 3.21 -5.67 6.63
C LEU A 165 4.35 -6.01 7.59
N HIS A 166 4.65 -7.30 7.76
CA HIS A 166 5.72 -7.80 8.63
C HIS A 166 6.96 -8.28 7.84
N ALA A 167 7.07 -7.86 6.58
CA ALA A 167 8.19 -8.26 5.74
C ALA A 167 9.53 -7.75 6.27
N VAL A 168 10.60 -8.43 5.88
CA VAL A 168 11.97 -8.02 6.19
C VAL A 168 12.76 -7.89 4.90
N LEU A 169 13.33 -6.70 4.66
CA LEU A 169 14.31 -6.45 3.63
C LEU A 169 15.69 -6.41 4.30
N GLN A 170 16.53 -7.39 4.00
CA GLN A 170 17.86 -7.54 4.57
C GLN A 170 18.92 -7.20 3.53
N ARG A 171 19.80 -6.25 3.89
CA ARG A 171 21.00 -5.88 3.13
C ARG A 171 22.23 -6.13 3.99
N PRO A 172 23.45 -6.20 3.42
CA PRO A 172 24.66 -6.30 4.21
C PRO A 172 24.74 -5.21 5.30
N GLY A 173 24.87 -5.64 6.54
CA GLY A 173 24.97 -4.74 7.71
C GLY A 173 23.68 -4.02 8.12
N ARG A 174 22.54 -4.22 7.44
CA ARG A 174 21.28 -3.55 7.76
C ARG A 174 20.04 -4.38 7.42
N ALA A 175 19.03 -4.30 8.29
CA ALA A 175 17.71 -4.86 8.04
C ALA A 175 16.62 -3.80 8.22
N TYR A 176 15.63 -3.82 7.33
CA TYR A 176 14.43 -3.01 7.40
C TYR A 176 13.27 -3.95 7.70
N ALA A 177 12.73 -3.86 8.92
CA ALA A 177 11.67 -4.73 9.39
C ALA A 177 10.33 -4.01 9.41
N GLY A 178 9.34 -4.61 8.79
CA GLY A 178 8.00 -4.09 8.63
C GLY A 178 7.86 -3.15 7.43
N TRP A 179 6.63 -3.08 6.93
CA TRP A 179 6.30 -2.33 5.71
C TRP A 179 6.75 -0.87 5.75
N ALA A 180 6.55 -0.18 6.88
CA ALA A 180 6.90 1.24 7.00
C ALA A 180 8.41 1.48 6.81
N ALA A 181 9.27 0.66 7.46
CA ALA A 181 10.72 0.80 7.31
C ALA A 181 11.18 0.46 5.88
N ILE A 182 10.52 -0.48 5.22
CA ILE A 182 10.77 -0.84 3.82
C ILE A 182 10.34 0.30 2.90
N ALA A 183 9.19 0.92 3.14
CA ALA A 183 8.72 2.08 2.39
C ALA A 183 9.69 3.27 2.54
N ASP A 184 10.15 3.57 3.77
CA ASP A 184 11.17 4.61 4.02
C ASP A 184 12.46 4.33 3.25
N TYR A 185 12.87 3.06 3.15
CA TYR A 185 14.04 2.68 2.34
C TYR A 185 13.79 2.98 0.85
N PHE A 186 12.64 2.57 0.30
CA PHE A 186 12.34 2.78 -1.11
C PHE A 186 12.15 4.26 -1.47
N ASP A 187 11.68 5.11 -0.55
CA ASP A 187 11.63 6.55 -0.77
C ASP A 187 13.01 7.17 -1.07
N THR A 188 14.10 6.52 -0.63
CA THR A 188 15.48 6.98 -0.91
C THR A 188 16.01 6.51 -2.25
N VAL A 189 15.44 5.45 -2.84
CA VAL A 189 15.98 4.78 -4.03
C VAL A 189 16.05 5.70 -5.26
N PRO A 190 15.01 6.47 -5.61
CA PRO A 190 15.07 7.37 -6.77
C PRO A 190 16.22 8.38 -6.67
N THR A 191 16.43 8.97 -5.49
CA THR A 191 17.51 9.94 -5.26
C THR A 191 18.89 9.29 -5.33
N ARG A 192 19.02 8.07 -4.84
CA ARG A 192 20.29 7.31 -4.85
C ARG A 192 20.64 6.81 -6.24
N LEU A 193 19.64 6.36 -7.01
CA LEU A 193 19.86 5.95 -8.40
C LEU A 193 20.19 7.15 -9.31
N GLY A 194 19.54 8.30 -9.11
CA GLY A 194 19.68 9.45 -10.01
C GLY A 194 19.39 9.04 -11.47
N ASP A 195 20.36 9.25 -12.36
CA ASP A 195 20.26 8.88 -13.78
C ASP A 195 20.81 7.46 -14.07
N ALA A 196 21.11 6.66 -13.05
CA ALA A 196 21.64 5.31 -13.24
C ALA A 196 20.54 4.33 -13.63
N GLU A 197 20.84 3.44 -14.56
CA GLU A 197 19.91 2.38 -14.98
C GLU A 197 20.13 1.11 -14.15
N VAL A 198 19.03 0.53 -13.63
CA VAL A 198 19.05 -0.78 -12.99
C VAL A 198 18.71 -1.85 -14.02
N LEU A 199 19.65 -2.75 -14.24
CA LEU A 199 19.51 -3.89 -15.14
C LEU A 199 19.32 -5.17 -14.32
N PHE A 200 18.23 -5.87 -14.56
CA PHE A 200 17.92 -7.16 -13.94
C PHE A 200 18.16 -8.29 -14.95
N GLU A 201 18.76 -9.37 -14.47
CA GLU A 201 18.89 -10.60 -15.23
C GLU A 201 17.57 -11.41 -15.18
N HIS A 202 17.61 -12.65 -15.69
CA HIS A 202 16.48 -13.54 -15.63
C HIS A 202 16.07 -13.84 -14.17
N ILE A 203 14.77 -13.82 -13.88
CA ILE A 203 14.23 -14.26 -12.60
C ILE A 203 14.32 -15.78 -12.55
N GLU A 204 15.11 -16.30 -11.62
CA GLU A 204 15.29 -17.74 -11.38
C GLU A 204 14.30 -18.20 -10.30
N PRO A 205 13.28 -19.02 -10.62
CA PRO A 205 12.42 -19.61 -9.60
C PRO A 205 13.23 -20.61 -8.75
N LEU A 206 13.13 -20.50 -7.43
CA LEU A 206 13.70 -21.48 -6.48
C LEU A 206 12.61 -22.40 -5.85
N GLY A 207 11.41 -22.39 -6.43
CA GLY A 207 10.20 -23.06 -6.00
C GLY A 207 8.98 -22.20 -6.29
N GLU A 208 7.82 -22.54 -5.70
CA GLU A 208 6.58 -21.77 -5.87
C GLU A 208 6.61 -20.44 -5.09
N ASP A 209 7.27 -20.45 -3.93
CA ASP A 209 7.29 -19.38 -2.94
C ASP A 209 8.60 -18.59 -2.88
N GLN A 210 9.60 -18.94 -3.73
CA GLN A 210 10.89 -18.25 -3.77
C GLN A 210 11.37 -17.97 -5.19
N ALA A 211 12.04 -16.83 -5.34
CA ALA A 211 12.72 -16.46 -6.59
C ALA A 211 13.99 -15.67 -6.31
N ARG A 212 14.92 -15.74 -7.24
CA ARG A 212 16.22 -15.05 -7.17
C ARG A 212 16.45 -14.25 -8.44
N VAL A 213 17.12 -13.10 -8.33
CA VAL A 213 17.49 -12.27 -9.47
C VAL A 213 18.85 -11.62 -9.23
N ALA A 214 19.73 -11.70 -10.21
CA ALA A 214 20.96 -10.90 -10.25
C ALA A 214 20.65 -9.54 -10.89
N TRP A 215 21.27 -8.50 -10.35
CA TRP A 215 21.09 -7.13 -10.82
C TRP A 215 22.42 -6.37 -10.88
N ARG A 216 22.44 -5.33 -11.70
CA ARG A 216 23.53 -4.36 -11.75
C ARG A 216 22.98 -2.95 -11.97
N ILE A 217 23.67 -1.98 -11.41
CA ILE A 217 23.42 -0.56 -11.61
C ILE A 217 24.57 -0.04 -12.47
N ALA A 218 24.22 0.57 -13.61
CA ALA A 218 25.18 1.21 -14.51
C ALA A 218 25.06 2.72 -14.36
N ALA A 219 26.01 3.36 -13.68
CA ALA A 219 26.06 4.80 -13.55
C ALA A 219 26.82 5.44 -14.74
N PRO A 220 26.35 6.58 -15.26
CA PRO A 220 27.11 7.36 -16.21
C PRO A 220 28.43 7.82 -15.55
N GLY A 221 29.57 7.29 -16.00
CA GLY A 221 30.89 7.68 -15.48
C GLY A 221 31.65 6.64 -14.68
N GLY A 222 31.12 5.40 -14.51
CA GLY A 222 31.97 4.25 -14.29
C GLY A 222 31.90 3.48 -12.98
N ALA A 223 31.20 3.90 -11.94
CA ALA A 223 30.95 3.01 -10.80
C ALA A 223 29.79 2.07 -11.12
N SER A 224 30.01 0.76 -11.13
CA SER A 224 28.95 -0.22 -11.27
C SER A 224 28.75 -0.95 -9.96
N HIS A 225 27.49 -1.01 -9.51
CA HIS A 225 27.10 -1.79 -8.35
C HIS A 225 26.36 -3.02 -8.83
N SER A 226 26.56 -4.15 -8.17
CA SER A 226 25.88 -5.39 -8.53
C SER A 226 25.63 -6.26 -7.31
N GLY A 227 24.64 -7.12 -7.42
CA GLY A 227 24.26 -8.03 -6.37
C GLY A 227 23.25 -9.07 -6.83
N ILE A 228 22.81 -9.85 -5.88
CA ILE A 228 21.76 -10.85 -6.03
C ILE A 228 20.70 -10.58 -4.96
N ASP A 229 19.46 -10.55 -5.35
CA ASP A 229 18.32 -10.53 -4.43
C ASP A 229 17.61 -11.88 -4.45
N THR A 230 17.37 -12.44 -3.26
CA THR A 230 16.55 -13.61 -3.06
C THR A 230 15.29 -13.21 -2.32
N PHE A 231 14.13 -13.56 -2.90
CA PHE A 231 12.82 -13.21 -2.40
C PHE A 231 12.06 -14.43 -1.90
N SER A 232 11.41 -14.32 -0.74
CA SER A 232 10.38 -15.26 -0.29
C SER A 232 9.01 -14.58 -0.35
N VAL A 233 8.02 -15.30 -0.88
CA VAL A 233 6.67 -14.80 -1.12
C VAL A 233 5.66 -15.69 -0.40
N LEU A 234 4.68 -15.07 0.24
CA LEU A 234 3.55 -15.76 0.85
C LEU A 234 2.27 -14.99 0.54
N ALA A 235 1.24 -15.70 0.12
CA ALA A 235 -0.04 -15.11 -0.25
C ALA A 235 0.14 -13.90 -1.22
N GLY A 236 0.98 -14.09 -2.26
CA GLY A 236 1.23 -13.11 -3.30
C GLY A 236 1.97 -11.85 -2.86
N ARG A 237 2.64 -11.84 -1.70
CA ARG A 237 3.42 -10.72 -1.17
C ARG A 237 4.81 -11.16 -0.76
N ILE A 238 5.79 -10.29 -0.95
CA ILE A 238 7.16 -10.49 -0.47
C ILE A 238 7.14 -10.43 1.06
N THR A 239 7.58 -11.52 1.71
CA THR A 239 7.74 -11.60 3.16
C THR A 239 9.18 -11.41 3.58
N HIS A 240 10.12 -11.76 2.70
CA HIS A 240 11.54 -11.58 2.95
C HIS A 240 12.27 -11.28 1.64
N GLN A 241 13.19 -10.31 1.68
CA GLN A 241 14.20 -10.08 0.65
C GLN A 241 15.58 -10.10 1.30
N LEU A 242 16.48 -10.90 0.75
CA LEU A 242 17.89 -10.90 1.10
C LEU A 242 18.71 -10.39 -0.08
N THR A 243 19.47 -9.32 0.16
CA THR A 243 20.40 -8.76 -0.82
C THR A 243 21.83 -9.18 -0.49
N GLU A 244 22.50 -9.81 -1.42
CA GLU A 244 23.93 -10.12 -1.40
C GLU A 244 24.64 -9.18 -2.38
N LEU A 245 25.59 -8.39 -1.89
CA LEU A 245 26.33 -7.42 -2.73
C LEU A 245 27.64 -8.02 -3.23
N HIS A 246 27.93 -7.80 -4.49
CA HIS A 246 29.21 -8.14 -5.13
C HIS A 246 30.14 -6.91 -5.25
N SER A 247 29.68 -5.75 -4.82
CA SER A 247 30.36 -4.48 -4.81
C SER A 247 30.06 -3.73 -3.51
N GLU A 248 30.60 -2.53 -3.33
CA GLU A 248 30.16 -1.62 -2.28
C GLU A 248 28.68 -1.25 -2.47
N ASP A 249 27.97 -0.97 -1.38
CA ASP A 249 26.56 -0.52 -1.44
C ASP A 249 26.49 0.86 -2.11
N PHE A 250 25.42 1.10 -2.89
CA PHE A 250 25.22 2.37 -3.64
C PHE A 250 24.36 3.34 -2.84
#